data_38972e7b331def70f406b966418137dd
#
_entry.id   38972e7b331def70f406b966418137dd
#
_cell.length_a   1.000
_cell.length_b   1.000
_cell.length_c   1.000
_cell.angle_alpha   90.00
_cell.angle_beta   90.00
_cell.angle_gamma   90.00
#
_symmetry.space_group_name_H-M   'P 1'
#
loop_
_entity.id
_entity.type
_entity.pdbx_description
1 polymer ?
#
loop_
_entity_poly.entity_id
_entity_poly.type
_entity_poly.pdbx_seq_one_letter_code
_entity_poly.pdbx_strand_id
1 'polypeptide(L)'
;MDHKKSLIENLVEWCVYSIIAMSIFMDVVAIFSTDVAHEAPVGSFAAQDFNQDWILEMEDGTRGIIQLPFLTDFDGEEVFVITNTLPDNLQDNSSLMFRANIEDVYVYIDGKLRSEYSTESIPFMSYYIPSAYVVTKLSSEDASKEITIKIRAKVYGIINEIKLGDGNNVWFNVIYQNIPVNLAAEMLLSLGIILFALSLIFSKSNLNYRLVFYLSLLMIDISIWMFAESMIRQLIFAKTTMIQYFSYSSMELVGVLACMYFDEVQHKYYHKFYFIAELVGTIVIALNFTLHFAGLVELFKSLPVAHLIMVLSLLMSVCTIVNDVRIGRIKEYRVVAVGMDLMLATCGMEIIAFYTTENHAFGLFACIGLVCLMITTVVQILVDWTAETKLREAERERATVNTIKTIAGTIDAKDEYTGGHSERVGYYASILAREMAADYDFTEEDIERIKYIGNMHDIGKIGVPDSVLNKTERLNDEEYEIIKKHVEIGSAIMDGMDSTIQDLKDGIRYHHERFDGKGYPDGLKETEIPLVARIICLADCYDAMTSDRVYRKRLDDETVRAEILRCAGTQFDPALAEIFVRLLDRGDMKAVR
;
A
#
# COMPACT_ATOMS: atom_id res chain seq x y z
N MET A 1 -16.46 -16.66 10.74
CA MET A 1 -15.46 -16.34 9.69
C MET A 1 -14.46 -15.28 10.15
N ASP A 2 -14.80 -14.44 11.13
CA ASP A 2 -13.97 -13.31 11.58
C ASP A 2 -12.72 -13.71 12.40
N HIS A 3 -12.75 -14.81 13.16
CA HIS A 3 -11.59 -15.25 13.94
C HIS A 3 -10.40 -15.77 13.10
N LYS A 4 -10.64 -16.25 11.86
CA LYS A 4 -9.56 -16.69 10.97
C LYS A 4 -8.91 -15.55 10.21
N LYS A 5 -9.66 -14.46 9.95
CA LYS A 5 -9.09 -13.25 9.34
C LYS A 5 -8.11 -12.56 10.29
N SER A 6 -8.50 -12.39 11.54
CA SER A 6 -7.66 -11.80 12.60
C SER A 6 -6.34 -12.56 12.81
N LEU A 7 -6.32 -13.89 12.71
CA LEU A 7 -5.11 -14.68 12.90
C LEU A 7 -4.12 -14.51 11.73
N ILE A 8 -4.62 -14.45 10.49
CA ILE A 8 -3.78 -14.24 9.30
C ILE A 8 -3.25 -12.81 9.28
N GLU A 9 -4.08 -11.82 9.60
CA GLU A 9 -3.70 -10.42 9.69
C GLU A 9 -2.62 -10.21 10.76
N ASN A 10 -2.80 -10.75 11.96
CA ASN A 10 -1.80 -10.70 13.01
C ASN A 10 -0.48 -11.41 12.62
N LEU A 11 -0.57 -12.54 11.92
CA LEU A 11 0.62 -13.29 11.48
C LEU A 11 1.39 -12.51 10.40
N VAL A 12 0.69 -11.85 9.48
CA VAL A 12 1.28 -10.98 8.46
C VAL A 12 1.92 -9.75 9.12
N GLU A 13 1.23 -9.09 10.05
CA GLU A 13 1.81 -7.97 10.81
C GLU A 13 3.08 -8.39 11.56
N TRP A 14 3.06 -9.53 12.26
CA TRP A 14 4.23 -10.05 12.96
C TRP A 14 5.38 -10.38 12.01
N CYS A 15 5.11 -10.97 10.85
CA CYS A 15 6.13 -11.22 9.82
C CYS A 15 6.72 -9.91 9.30
N VAL A 16 5.89 -8.91 8.98
CA VAL A 16 6.34 -7.60 8.50
C VAL A 16 7.18 -6.89 9.56
N TYR A 17 6.72 -6.83 10.81
CA TYR A 17 7.49 -6.21 11.90
C TYR A 17 8.80 -6.96 12.17
N SER A 18 8.79 -8.29 12.11
CA SER A 18 10.00 -9.10 12.32
C SER A 18 11.04 -8.88 11.21
N ILE A 19 10.62 -8.77 9.95
CA ILE A 19 11.51 -8.52 8.82
C ILE A 19 12.04 -7.09 8.86
N ILE A 20 11.18 -6.10 9.14
CA ILE A 20 11.61 -4.70 9.31
C ILE A 20 12.58 -4.58 10.50
N ALA A 21 12.28 -5.21 11.63
CA ALA A 21 13.14 -5.22 12.79
C ALA A 21 14.48 -5.91 12.50
N MET A 22 14.48 -7.00 11.72
CA MET A 22 15.70 -7.70 11.33
C MET A 22 16.53 -6.91 10.32
N SER A 23 15.91 -6.22 9.38
CA SER A 23 16.58 -5.30 8.46
C SER A 23 17.21 -4.13 9.23
N ILE A 24 16.45 -3.45 10.09
CA ILE A 24 16.96 -2.37 10.94
C ILE A 24 18.07 -2.89 11.87
N PHE A 25 17.93 -4.09 12.43
CA PHE A 25 18.95 -4.70 13.27
C PHE A 25 20.23 -4.98 12.47
N MET A 26 20.14 -5.49 11.25
CA MET A 26 21.29 -5.71 10.37
C MET A 26 21.95 -4.39 9.97
N ASP A 27 21.16 -3.35 9.68
CA ASP A 27 21.67 -2.01 9.39
C ASP A 27 22.38 -1.39 10.62
N VAL A 28 21.79 -1.54 11.81
CA VAL A 28 22.40 -1.12 13.07
C VAL A 28 23.68 -1.91 13.36
N VAL A 29 23.66 -3.24 13.18
CA VAL A 29 24.86 -4.08 13.35
C VAL A 29 25.93 -3.69 12.33
N ALA A 30 25.56 -3.40 11.08
CA ALA A 30 26.50 -2.91 10.06
C ALA A 30 27.11 -1.56 10.46
N ILE A 31 26.29 -0.63 10.97
CA ILE A 31 26.76 0.69 11.47
C ILE A 31 27.66 0.52 12.68
N PHE A 32 27.31 -0.33 13.66
CA PHE A 32 28.13 -0.56 14.86
C PHE A 32 29.35 -1.45 14.61
N SER A 33 29.33 -2.35 13.62
CA SER A 33 30.53 -3.10 13.25
C SER A 33 31.58 -2.24 12.54
N THR A 34 31.16 -1.08 12.00
CA THR A 34 32.12 -0.07 11.50
C THR A 34 32.70 0.79 12.62
N ASP A 35 32.11 0.85 13.81
CA ASP A 35 32.63 1.61 14.96
C ASP A 35 33.88 0.97 15.62
N VAL A 36 34.10 -0.32 15.40
CA VAL A 36 35.36 -0.97 15.84
C VAL A 36 36.58 -0.38 15.11
N ALA A 37 36.36 0.27 13.97
CA ALA A 37 37.41 0.97 13.24
C ALA A 37 37.74 2.38 13.79
N HIS A 38 36.99 2.90 14.75
CA HIS A 38 37.21 4.24 15.31
C HIS A 38 38.38 4.33 16.30
N GLU A 39 38.94 3.21 16.77
CA GLU A 39 40.16 3.21 17.59
C GLU A 39 41.45 3.25 16.75
N ALA A 40 41.37 3.00 15.43
CA ALA A 40 42.52 3.19 14.55
C ALA A 40 42.53 4.64 14.04
N PRO A 41 43.66 5.35 14.15
CA PRO A 41 43.72 6.72 13.63
C PRO A 41 43.35 6.71 12.13
N VAL A 42 42.37 7.54 11.75
CA VAL A 42 41.86 7.67 10.38
C VAL A 42 42.97 7.88 9.34
N GLY A 43 44.12 8.37 9.75
CA GLY A 43 45.33 8.50 8.92
C GLY A 43 46.07 7.20 8.59
N SER A 44 45.78 6.06 9.27
CA SER A 44 46.47 4.79 9.02
C SER A 44 45.81 3.93 7.93
N PHE A 45 44.59 4.27 7.52
CA PHE A 45 43.85 3.59 6.46
C PHE A 45 43.88 4.34 5.10
N ALA A 46 44.62 5.43 5.01
CA ALA A 46 44.67 6.21 3.78
C ALA A 46 45.52 5.47 2.72
N ALA A 47 44.86 4.98 1.66
CA ALA A 47 45.54 4.69 0.43
C ALA A 47 46.04 6.01 -0.17
N GLN A 48 47.31 6.07 -0.58
CA GLN A 48 47.90 7.24 -1.19
C GLN A 48 47.56 7.27 -2.68
N ASP A 49 47.32 8.45 -3.23
CA ASP A 49 47.15 8.65 -4.66
C ASP A 49 48.51 8.51 -5.35
N PHE A 50 48.57 7.60 -6.33
CA PHE A 50 49.76 7.38 -7.14
C PHE A 50 49.46 7.81 -8.59
N ASN A 51 49.09 9.08 -8.77
CA ASN A 51 48.48 9.60 -9.99
C ASN A 51 49.41 10.54 -10.79
N GLN A 52 50.61 10.87 -10.27
CA GLN A 52 51.51 11.84 -10.88
C GLN A 52 52.68 11.18 -11.60
N ASP A 53 53.24 11.89 -12.56
CA ASP A 53 54.48 11.54 -13.25
C ASP A 53 54.42 10.22 -14.06
N TRP A 54 53.26 9.81 -14.53
CA TRP A 54 53.13 8.68 -15.42
C TRP A 54 53.54 9.05 -16.84
N ILE A 55 54.37 8.20 -17.47
CA ILE A 55 54.78 8.34 -18.86
C ILE A 55 53.84 7.48 -19.71
N LEU A 56 53.04 8.10 -20.57
CA LEU A 56 52.21 7.42 -21.55
C LEU A 56 53.00 7.17 -22.85
N GLU A 57 52.92 5.96 -23.36
CA GLU A 57 53.38 5.60 -24.68
C GLU A 57 52.23 4.96 -25.47
N MET A 58 51.90 5.59 -26.59
CA MET A 58 50.86 5.11 -27.51
C MET A 58 51.46 4.24 -28.63
N GLU A 59 50.60 3.47 -29.30
CA GLU A 59 51.01 2.56 -30.38
C GLU A 59 51.71 3.28 -31.57
N ASP A 60 51.36 4.55 -31.79
CA ASP A 60 51.99 5.40 -32.82
C ASP A 60 53.39 5.93 -32.43
N GLY A 61 53.86 5.60 -31.22
CA GLY A 61 55.13 6.08 -30.66
C GLY A 61 55.06 7.43 -29.98
N THR A 62 53.88 8.02 -29.83
CA THR A 62 53.68 9.26 -29.05
C THR A 62 53.96 9.01 -27.58
N ARG A 63 54.82 9.84 -26.98
CA ARG A 63 55.17 9.79 -25.55
C ARG A 63 54.88 11.12 -24.87
N GLY A 64 54.30 11.04 -23.68
CA GLY A 64 54.02 12.22 -22.85
C GLY A 64 53.92 11.91 -21.39
N ILE A 65 54.14 12.91 -20.55
CA ILE A 65 53.88 12.81 -19.11
C ILE A 65 52.40 13.15 -18.90
N ILE A 66 51.70 12.26 -18.21
CA ILE A 66 50.28 12.39 -17.89
C ILE A 66 50.04 12.38 -16.38
N GLN A 67 48.90 12.95 -16.00
CA GLN A 67 48.38 12.85 -14.65
C GLN A 67 47.05 12.05 -14.69
N LEU A 68 46.84 11.15 -13.78
CA LEU A 68 45.63 10.35 -13.70
C LEU A 68 44.57 11.07 -12.84
N PRO A 69 43.26 10.92 -13.16
CA PRO A 69 42.71 10.14 -14.28
C PRO A 69 43.00 10.79 -15.63
N PHE A 70 43.19 9.98 -16.67
CA PHE A 70 43.48 10.45 -18.01
C PHE A 70 42.52 9.80 -19.02
N LEU A 71 41.94 10.62 -19.90
CA LEU A 71 41.02 10.21 -20.95
C LEU A 71 41.70 10.37 -22.29
N THR A 72 41.72 9.29 -23.08
CA THR A 72 42.15 9.33 -24.47
C THR A 72 40.96 9.27 -25.42
N ASP A 73 41.00 10.09 -26.46
CA ASP A 73 39.97 10.13 -27.49
C ASP A 73 40.49 9.29 -28.68
N PHE A 74 40.01 8.04 -28.83
CA PHE A 74 40.36 7.18 -29.96
C PHE A 74 39.15 6.40 -30.48
N ASP A 75 39.21 5.97 -31.70
CA ASP A 75 38.16 5.24 -32.40
C ASP A 75 38.64 3.80 -32.69
N GLY A 76 38.17 2.84 -31.87
CA GLY A 76 38.52 1.44 -32.06
C GLY A 76 39.28 0.78 -30.92
N GLU A 77 39.94 -0.38 -31.20
CA GLU A 77 40.84 -1.04 -30.24
C GLU A 77 42.20 -0.36 -30.29
N GLU A 78 42.71 0.10 -29.15
CA GLU A 78 44.02 0.70 -29.01
C GLU A 78 44.78 0.12 -27.82
N VAL A 79 46.09 -0.01 -27.98
CA VAL A 79 46.98 -0.46 -26.92
C VAL A 79 47.88 0.70 -26.51
N PHE A 80 47.84 1.04 -25.22
CA PHE A 80 48.75 2.01 -24.66
C PHE A 80 49.44 1.47 -23.40
N VAL A 81 50.60 2.04 -23.14
CA VAL A 81 51.45 1.63 -22.03
C VAL A 81 51.72 2.84 -21.17
N ILE A 82 51.50 2.70 -19.86
CA ILE A 82 51.92 3.72 -18.91
C ILE A 82 53.03 3.17 -17.99
N THR A 83 54.03 3.98 -17.75
CA THR A 83 55.15 3.61 -16.91
C THR A 83 55.39 4.64 -15.81
N ASN A 84 55.84 4.16 -14.66
CA ASN A 84 56.24 5.01 -13.55
C ASN A 84 57.28 4.28 -12.69
N THR A 85 57.86 4.95 -11.68
CA THR A 85 58.74 4.34 -10.70
C THR A 85 58.00 4.20 -9.38
N LEU A 86 58.02 2.97 -8.83
CA LEU A 86 57.42 2.72 -7.53
C LEU A 86 58.15 3.48 -6.40
N PRO A 87 57.45 3.97 -5.35
CA PRO A 87 58.03 4.66 -4.22
C PRO A 87 59.09 3.80 -3.47
N ASP A 88 60.05 4.45 -2.86
CA ASP A 88 61.16 3.81 -2.11
C ASP A 88 60.69 3.31 -0.70
N ASN A 89 59.55 3.75 -0.22
CA ASN A 89 58.98 3.43 1.09
C ASN A 89 57.93 2.32 1.09
N LEU A 90 57.94 1.41 0.11
CA LEU A 90 57.01 0.29 0.03
C LEU A 90 57.17 -0.69 1.19
N GLN A 91 56.05 -1.20 1.67
CA GLN A 91 55.95 -2.22 2.72
C GLN A 91 55.56 -3.58 2.14
N ASP A 92 55.82 -4.68 2.87
CA ASP A 92 55.58 -6.05 2.41
C ASP A 92 54.11 -6.40 2.18
N ASN A 93 53.18 -5.65 2.48
CA ASN A 93 51.75 -5.89 2.18
C ASN A 93 51.12 -4.78 1.31
N SER A 94 51.97 -4.01 0.65
CA SER A 94 51.50 -2.95 -0.23
C SER A 94 50.74 -3.54 -1.43
N SER A 95 49.73 -2.83 -1.89
CA SER A 95 48.97 -3.15 -3.08
C SER A 95 48.69 -1.88 -3.87
N LEU A 96 48.78 -2.03 -5.19
CA LEU A 96 48.37 -1.02 -6.13
C LEU A 96 47.00 -1.42 -6.67
N MET A 97 46.07 -0.49 -6.71
CA MET A 97 44.72 -0.73 -7.19
C MET A 97 44.21 0.41 -8.07
N PHE A 98 43.54 0.05 -9.14
CA PHE A 98 42.81 0.98 -10.02
C PHE A 98 41.64 0.28 -10.71
N ARG A 99 40.69 1.06 -11.19
CA ARG A 99 39.53 0.55 -11.93
C ARG A 99 39.88 0.42 -13.41
N ALA A 100 39.72 -0.77 -13.97
CA ALA A 100 39.72 -1.02 -15.41
C ALA A 100 38.30 -0.85 -15.96
N ASN A 101 38.13 -0.10 -17.05
CA ASN A 101 36.83 0.19 -17.67
C ASN A 101 36.73 -0.52 -19.04
N ILE A 102 36.25 -1.78 -19.04
CA ILE A 102 36.07 -2.57 -20.28
C ILE A 102 37.40 -2.74 -21.03
N GLU A 103 38.49 -3.01 -20.29
CA GLU A 103 39.86 -3.03 -20.78
C GLU A 103 40.58 -4.30 -20.31
N ASP A 104 41.44 -4.87 -21.19
CA ASP A 104 42.43 -5.85 -20.76
C ASP A 104 43.63 -5.10 -20.13
N VAL A 105 44.05 -5.53 -18.97
CA VAL A 105 45.11 -4.86 -18.21
C VAL A 105 46.18 -5.86 -17.80
N TYR A 106 47.43 -5.51 -18.07
CA TYR A 106 48.61 -6.30 -17.69
C TYR A 106 49.56 -5.41 -16.91
N VAL A 107 49.91 -5.80 -15.71
CA VAL A 107 50.82 -5.05 -14.84
C VAL A 107 52.16 -5.78 -14.73
N TYR A 108 53.23 -5.09 -15.09
CA TYR A 108 54.59 -5.60 -15.03
C TYR A 108 55.37 -4.80 -13.99
N ILE A 109 56.28 -5.47 -13.29
CA ILE A 109 57.24 -4.85 -12.39
C ILE A 109 58.64 -5.33 -12.85
N ASP A 110 59.50 -4.38 -13.17
CA ASP A 110 60.82 -4.66 -13.70
C ASP A 110 60.79 -5.66 -14.87
N GLY A 111 59.83 -5.44 -15.78
CA GLY A 111 59.58 -6.26 -17.00
C GLY A 111 58.94 -7.64 -16.75
N LYS A 112 58.64 -8.02 -15.50
CA LYS A 112 58.00 -9.29 -15.17
C LYS A 112 56.50 -9.10 -14.93
N LEU A 113 55.67 -9.90 -15.60
CA LEU A 113 54.22 -9.90 -15.39
C LEU A 113 53.88 -10.24 -13.91
N ARG A 114 53.17 -9.34 -13.22
CA ARG A 114 52.79 -9.49 -11.84
C ARG A 114 51.29 -9.76 -11.66
N SER A 115 50.43 -9.07 -12.42
CA SER A 115 48.97 -9.29 -12.45
C SER A 115 48.44 -9.07 -13.85
N GLU A 116 47.39 -9.82 -14.14
CA GLU A 116 46.67 -9.78 -15.40
C GLU A 116 45.16 -9.73 -15.11
N TYR A 117 44.48 -8.85 -15.80
CA TYR A 117 43.03 -8.81 -15.87
C TYR A 117 42.64 -8.84 -17.34
N SER A 118 42.30 -10.03 -17.84
CA SER A 118 41.78 -10.23 -19.18
C SER A 118 40.65 -11.25 -19.14
N THR A 119 39.70 -11.12 -20.01
CA THR A 119 38.64 -12.11 -20.18
C THR A 119 38.90 -12.91 -21.43
N GLU A 120 39.46 -14.11 -21.27
CA GLU A 120 39.48 -15.09 -22.36
C GLU A 120 38.04 -15.43 -22.78
N SER A 121 37.85 -15.65 -24.09
CA SER A 121 36.54 -15.95 -24.66
C SER A 121 35.86 -17.10 -23.95
N ILE A 122 34.77 -16.83 -23.27
CA ILE A 122 33.87 -17.88 -22.79
C ILE A 122 33.16 -18.45 -24.03
N PRO A 123 33.24 -19.77 -24.28
CA PRO A 123 32.53 -20.37 -25.40
C PRO A 123 31.04 -19.99 -25.36
N PHE A 124 30.48 -19.50 -26.44
CA PHE A 124 29.11 -19.00 -26.60
C PHE A 124 28.82 -17.60 -26.04
N MET A 125 29.79 -16.88 -25.48
CA MET A 125 29.64 -15.48 -25.07
C MET A 125 30.65 -14.64 -25.84
N SER A 126 30.20 -13.59 -26.51
CA SER A 126 31.07 -12.63 -27.18
C SER A 126 32.00 -11.94 -26.16
N TYR A 127 33.16 -11.50 -26.64
CA TYR A 127 34.16 -10.82 -25.80
C TYR A 127 33.57 -9.62 -25.05
N TYR A 128 33.26 -9.80 -23.80
CA TYR A 128 32.85 -8.72 -22.92
C TYR A 128 33.71 -8.72 -21.67
N ILE A 129 34.43 -7.61 -21.44
CA ILE A 129 35.24 -7.39 -20.25
C ILE A 129 34.45 -6.46 -19.32
N PRO A 130 33.98 -6.91 -18.14
CA PRO A 130 33.29 -6.01 -17.20
C PRO A 130 34.29 -5.04 -16.58
N SER A 131 33.82 -3.86 -16.20
CA SER A 131 34.65 -2.98 -15.35
C SER A 131 34.94 -3.64 -14.03
N ALA A 132 36.20 -3.61 -13.58
CA ALA A 132 36.64 -4.22 -12.33
C ALA A 132 37.84 -3.48 -11.72
N TYR A 133 38.04 -3.66 -10.43
CA TYR A 133 39.29 -3.23 -9.81
C TYR A 133 40.39 -4.25 -10.06
N VAL A 134 41.50 -3.79 -10.61
CA VAL A 134 42.74 -4.53 -10.76
C VAL A 134 43.61 -4.27 -9.53
N VAL A 135 43.95 -5.34 -8.82
CA VAL A 135 44.79 -5.25 -7.61
C VAL A 135 46.07 -6.00 -7.85
N THR A 136 47.20 -5.28 -7.73
CA THR A 136 48.53 -5.84 -7.86
C THR A 136 49.23 -5.82 -6.53
N LYS A 137 49.60 -6.99 -6.00
CA LYS A 137 50.37 -7.11 -4.74
C LYS A 137 51.81 -6.69 -4.96
N LEU A 138 52.31 -5.88 -4.06
CA LEU A 138 53.65 -5.35 -4.00
C LEU A 138 54.34 -5.75 -2.71
N SER A 139 55.67 -5.75 -2.70
CA SER A 139 56.49 -5.99 -1.52
C SER A 139 57.56 -4.90 -1.35
N SER A 140 58.22 -4.88 -0.25
CA SER A 140 59.36 -3.98 0.00
C SER A 140 60.48 -4.16 -1.01
N GLU A 141 60.65 -5.37 -1.60
CA GLU A 141 61.61 -5.67 -2.68
C GLU A 141 61.27 -4.95 -3.99
N ASP A 142 60.05 -4.48 -4.19
CA ASP A 142 59.61 -3.79 -5.39
C ASP A 142 59.87 -2.27 -5.32
N ALA A 143 60.36 -1.77 -4.20
CA ALA A 143 60.68 -0.36 -4.03
C ALA A 143 61.67 0.15 -5.10
N SER A 144 61.39 1.35 -5.61
CA SER A 144 62.21 2.02 -6.66
C SER A 144 62.32 1.28 -7.99
N LYS A 145 61.52 0.19 -8.21
CA LYS A 145 61.47 -0.50 -9.52
C LYS A 145 60.51 0.18 -10.45
N GLU A 146 60.75 -0.04 -11.75
CA GLU A 146 59.82 0.41 -12.79
C GLU A 146 58.52 -0.43 -12.77
N ILE A 147 57.39 0.24 -12.73
CA ILE A 147 56.08 -0.36 -12.97
C ILE A 147 55.59 0.03 -14.36
N THR A 148 55.14 -0.97 -15.11
CA THR A 148 54.58 -0.82 -16.47
C THR A 148 53.18 -1.40 -16.47
N ILE A 149 52.18 -0.60 -16.84
CA ILE A 149 50.81 -1.04 -17.03
C ILE A 149 50.48 -0.96 -18.52
N LYS A 150 50.25 -2.12 -19.12
CA LYS A 150 49.79 -2.23 -20.48
C LYS A 150 48.29 -2.40 -20.52
N ILE A 151 47.60 -1.52 -21.22
CA ILE A 151 46.14 -1.46 -21.30
C ILE A 151 45.75 -1.65 -22.79
N ARG A 152 44.83 -2.58 -23.03
CA ARG A 152 44.15 -2.72 -24.32
C ARG A 152 42.72 -2.28 -24.14
N ALA A 153 42.43 -1.06 -24.54
CA ALA A 153 41.11 -0.49 -24.49
C ALA A 153 40.28 -0.88 -25.71
N LYS A 154 38.99 -1.17 -25.53
CA LYS A 154 38.08 -1.58 -26.62
C LYS A 154 37.06 -0.50 -26.98
N VAL A 155 36.80 0.45 -26.07
CA VAL A 155 35.71 1.42 -26.21
C VAL A 155 36.16 2.83 -25.90
N TYR A 156 36.80 3.03 -24.76
CA TYR A 156 37.32 4.31 -24.27
C TYR A 156 38.64 4.06 -23.61
N GLY A 157 39.62 4.89 -23.85
CA GLY A 157 40.88 4.86 -23.09
C GLY A 157 40.76 5.72 -21.84
N ILE A 158 40.18 5.19 -20.79
CA ILE A 158 40.12 5.87 -19.47
C ILE A 158 41.10 5.17 -18.56
N ILE A 159 42.16 5.85 -18.20
CA ILE A 159 43.05 5.39 -17.13
C ILE A 159 42.60 6.06 -15.85
N ASN A 160 41.96 5.29 -14.96
CA ASN A 160 41.46 5.79 -13.71
C ASN A 160 42.57 6.11 -12.70
N GLU A 161 42.20 6.74 -11.59
CA GLU A 161 43.09 6.98 -10.47
C GLU A 161 43.70 5.67 -9.95
N ILE A 162 44.97 5.71 -9.66
CA ILE A 162 45.70 4.59 -9.07
C ILE A 162 45.90 4.88 -7.59
N LYS A 163 45.47 3.96 -6.74
CA LYS A 163 45.64 4.00 -5.29
C LYS A 163 46.75 3.02 -4.90
N LEU A 164 47.63 3.47 -4.02
CA LEU A 164 48.74 2.66 -3.46
C LEU A 164 48.61 2.65 -1.95
N GLY A 165 48.68 1.48 -1.31
CA GLY A 165 48.60 1.37 0.14
C GLY A 165 48.62 -0.08 0.62
N ASP A 166 48.39 -0.29 1.91
CA ASP A 166 48.15 -1.65 2.43
C ASP A 166 46.92 -2.26 1.76
N GLY A 167 47.00 -3.54 1.37
CA GLY A 167 45.95 -4.21 0.59
C GLY A 167 44.58 -4.20 1.25
N ASN A 168 44.53 -4.23 2.60
CA ASN A 168 43.26 -4.15 3.32
C ASN A 168 42.69 -2.73 3.25
N ASN A 169 43.53 -1.71 3.35
CA ASN A 169 43.09 -0.30 3.31
C ASN A 169 42.53 0.08 1.94
N VAL A 170 43.15 -0.42 0.89
CA VAL A 170 42.72 -0.15 -0.48
C VAL A 170 41.31 -0.73 -0.72
N TRP A 171 41.08 -1.98 -0.29
CA TRP A 171 39.73 -2.60 -0.37
C TRP A 171 38.72 -1.94 0.55
N PHE A 172 39.13 -1.56 1.76
CA PHE A 172 38.25 -0.85 2.71
C PHE A 172 37.71 0.44 2.11
N ASN A 173 38.55 1.19 1.39
CA ASN A 173 38.13 2.42 0.73
C ASN A 173 37.04 2.16 -0.34
N VAL A 174 37.19 1.11 -1.17
CA VAL A 174 36.16 0.71 -2.14
C VAL A 174 34.87 0.31 -1.45
N ILE A 175 34.95 -0.50 -0.39
CA ILE A 175 33.78 -0.92 0.37
C ILE A 175 33.06 0.30 0.94
N TYR A 176 33.80 1.18 1.62
CA TYR A 176 33.25 2.36 2.28
C TYR A 176 32.51 3.29 1.31
N GLN A 177 33.09 3.54 0.14
CA GLN A 177 32.45 4.36 -0.89
C GLN A 177 31.16 3.75 -1.45
N ASN A 178 31.03 2.43 -1.45
CA ASN A 178 29.88 1.72 -1.99
C ASN A 178 28.83 1.34 -0.93
N ILE A 179 29.09 1.55 0.37
CA ILE A 179 28.14 1.24 1.45
C ILE A 179 26.77 1.86 1.21
N PRO A 180 26.62 3.16 0.92
CA PRO A 180 25.28 3.78 0.78
C PRO A 180 24.44 3.15 -0.33
N VAL A 181 25.07 2.85 -1.46
CA VAL A 181 24.36 2.25 -2.62
C VAL A 181 23.94 0.82 -2.30
N ASN A 182 24.80 0.03 -1.65
CA ASN A 182 24.47 -1.35 -1.30
C ASN A 182 23.40 -1.44 -0.21
N LEU A 183 23.45 -0.58 0.81
CA LEU A 183 22.38 -0.50 1.82
C LEU A 183 21.03 -0.10 1.18
N ALA A 184 21.04 0.87 0.28
CA ALA A 184 19.84 1.26 -0.45
C ALA A 184 19.29 0.11 -1.31
N ALA A 185 20.17 -0.62 -2.00
CA ALA A 185 19.78 -1.79 -2.79
C ALA A 185 19.20 -2.91 -1.91
N GLU A 186 19.82 -3.21 -0.76
CA GLU A 186 19.34 -4.23 0.18
C GLU A 186 17.98 -3.87 0.77
N MET A 187 17.81 -2.61 1.21
CA MET A 187 16.52 -2.11 1.68
C MET A 187 15.44 -2.23 0.61
N LEU A 188 15.75 -1.82 -0.63
CA LEU A 188 14.80 -1.89 -1.74
C LEU A 188 14.44 -3.32 -2.09
N LEU A 189 15.41 -4.25 -2.07
CA LEU A 189 15.19 -5.68 -2.29
C LEU A 189 14.28 -6.27 -1.22
N SER A 190 14.58 -5.99 0.05
CA SER A 190 13.79 -6.49 1.19
C SER A 190 12.35 -6.01 1.12
N LEU A 191 12.13 -4.71 0.88
CA LEU A 191 10.79 -4.15 0.71
C LEU A 191 10.08 -4.74 -0.51
N GLY A 192 10.78 -4.90 -1.64
CA GLY A 192 10.24 -5.51 -2.85
C GLY A 192 9.79 -6.95 -2.62
N ILE A 193 10.58 -7.77 -1.93
CA ILE A 193 10.22 -9.16 -1.59
C ILE A 193 9.00 -9.20 -0.65
N ILE A 194 8.95 -8.32 0.34
CA ILE A 194 7.79 -8.23 1.24
C ILE A 194 6.53 -7.89 0.47
N LEU A 195 6.57 -6.84 -0.37
CA LEU A 195 5.42 -6.45 -1.19
C LEU A 195 5.01 -7.55 -2.18
N PHE A 196 5.99 -8.26 -2.76
CA PHE A 196 5.72 -9.39 -3.64
C PHE A 196 4.95 -10.50 -2.90
N ALA A 197 5.43 -10.89 -1.72
CA ALA A 197 4.76 -11.90 -0.90
C ALA A 197 3.33 -11.45 -0.49
N LEU A 198 3.17 -10.18 -0.08
CA LEU A 198 1.87 -9.61 0.23
C LEU A 198 0.93 -9.63 -0.99
N SER A 199 1.43 -9.28 -2.18
CA SER A 199 0.61 -9.31 -3.41
C SER A 199 0.07 -10.69 -3.72
N LEU A 200 0.86 -11.75 -3.48
CA LEU A 200 0.42 -13.14 -3.65
C LEU A 200 -0.65 -13.54 -2.62
N ILE A 201 -0.48 -13.11 -1.36
CA ILE A 201 -1.46 -13.38 -0.28
C ILE A 201 -2.80 -12.70 -0.61
N PHE A 202 -2.76 -11.44 -1.02
CA PHE A 202 -3.95 -10.65 -1.33
C PHE A 202 -4.54 -10.90 -2.72
N SER A 203 -3.92 -11.75 -3.54
CA SER A 203 -4.40 -12.07 -4.90
C SER A 203 -5.83 -12.64 -4.94
N LYS A 204 -6.31 -13.21 -3.82
CA LYS A 204 -7.68 -13.73 -3.67
C LYS A 204 -8.66 -12.71 -3.10
N SER A 205 -8.20 -11.58 -2.60
CA SER A 205 -9.03 -10.46 -2.17
C SER A 205 -9.14 -9.47 -3.34
N ASN A 206 -10.26 -8.78 -3.47
CA ASN A 206 -10.45 -7.76 -4.52
C ASN A 206 -9.59 -6.48 -4.31
N LEU A 207 -8.57 -6.54 -3.47
CA LEU A 207 -7.60 -5.46 -3.34
C LEU A 207 -6.77 -5.36 -4.62
N ASN A 208 -6.27 -4.16 -4.91
CA ASN A 208 -5.41 -3.83 -6.07
C ASN A 208 -4.06 -4.58 -6.04
N TYR A 209 -4.11 -5.94 -5.90
CA TYR A 209 -2.93 -6.79 -5.74
C TYR A 209 -1.96 -6.68 -6.93
N ARG A 210 -2.48 -6.43 -8.14
CA ARG A 210 -1.66 -6.27 -9.34
C ARG A 210 -0.78 -5.03 -9.28
N LEU A 211 -1.31 -3.94 -8.72
CA LEU A 211 -0.56 -2.72 -8.50
C LEU A 211 0.65 -2.96 -7.58
N VAL A 212 0.41 -3.62 -6.44
CA VAL A 212 1.47 -4.00 -5.49
C VAL A 212 2.44 -4.99 -6.12
N PHE A 213 1.95 -5.93 -6.93
CA PHE A 213 2.76 -6.93 -7.62
C PHE A 213 3.74 -6.27 -8.60
N TYR A 214 3.29 -5.38 -9.50
CA TYR A 214 4.18 -4.72 -10.47
C TYR A 214 5.16 -3.76 -9.77
N LEU A 215 4.72 -3.05 -8.73
CA LEU A 215 5.61 -2.23 -7.92
C LEU A 215 6.71 -3.07 -7.27
N SER A 216 6.36 -4.23 -6.71
CA SER A 216 7.34 -5.13 -6.10
C SER A 216 8.37 -5.66 -7.10
N LEU A 217 7.94 -6.03 -8.30
CA LEU A 217 8.84 -6.45 -9.37
C LEU A 217 9.80 -5.33 -9.77
N LEU A 218 9.31 -4.11 -9.91
CA LEU A 218 10.12 -2.94 -10.24
C LEU A 218 11.16 -2.65 -9.15
N MET A 219 10.79 -2.77 -7.88
CA MET A 219 11.71 -2.59 -6.75
C MET A 219 12.79 -3.67 -6.71
N ILE A 220 12.43 -4.92 -6.92
CA ILE A 220 13.37 -6.06 -6.97
C ILE A 220 14.33 -5.87 -8.14
N ASP A 221 13.83 -5.53 -9.31
CA ASP A 221 14.62 -5.35 -10.52
C ASP A 221 15.67 -4.23 -10.38
N ILE A 222 15.26 -3.05 -9.91
CA ILE A 222 16.18 -1.93 -9.66
C ILE A 222 17.20 -2.27 -8.56
N SER A 223 16.80 -3.02 -7.52
CA SER A 223 17.73 -3.49 -6.51
C SER A 223 18.81 -4.42 -7.10
N ILE A 224 18.42 -5.35 -7.96
CA ILE A 224 19.35 -6.23 -8.66
C ILE A 224 20.31 -5.41 -9.52
N TRP A 225 19.79 -4.42 -10.25
CA TRP A 225 20.61 -3.50 -11.04
C TRP A 225 21.62 -2.74 -10.19
N MET A 226 21.18 -2.10 -9.10
CA MET A 226 22.06 -1.36 -8.18
C MET A 226 23.18 -2.25 -7.62
N PHE A 227 22.83 -3.46 -7.18
CA PHE A 227 23.80 -4.42 -6.68
C PHE A 227 24.76 -4.88 -7.77
N ALA A 228 24.27 -5.14 -8.99
CA ALA A 228 25.08 -5.57 -10.11
C ALA A 228 26.03 -4.46 -10.63
N GLU A 229 25.71 -3.19 -10.46
CA GLU A 229 26.60 -2.05 -10.75
C GLU A 229 27.58 -1.75 -9.62
N SER A 230 27.27 -2.16 -8.39
CA SER A 230 28.15 -1.95 -7.26
C SER A 230 29.47 -2.71 -7.38
N MET A 231 30.58 -2.06 -7.05
CA MET A 231 31.90 -2.68 -7.07
C MET A 231 32.11 -3.77 -6.01
N ILE A 232 31.26 -3.82 -4.98
CA ILE A 232 31.27 -4.89 -3.94
C ILE A 232 30.99 -6.26 -4.57
N ARG A 233 30.27 -6.32 -5.70
CA ARG A 233 30.03 -7.57 -6.44
C ARG A 233 31.30 -8.38 -6.70
N GLN A 234 32.44 -7.70 -6.96
CA GLN A 234 33.74 -8.35 -7.24
C GLN A 234 34.29 -9.10 -6.03
N LEU A 235 33.94 -8.69 -4.80
CA LEU A 235 34.34 -9.37 -3.56
C LEU A 235 33.50 -10.64 -3.31
N ILE A 236 32.27 -10.67 -3.82
CA ILE A 236 31.32 -11.76 -3.56
C ILE A 236 31.37 -12.82 -4.66
N PHE A 237 31.53 -12.39 -5.91
CA PHE A 237 31.44 -13.27 -7.07
C PHE A 237 32.78 -13.35 -7.84
N ALA A 238 33.30 -14.56 -7.98
CA ALA A 238 34.51 -14.82 -8.74
C ALA A 238 34.38 -14.52 -10.24
N LYS A 239 33.14 -14.53 -10.78
CA LYS A 239 32.83 -14.29 -12.20
C LYS A 239 31.98 -13.04 -12.36
N THR A 240 32.62 -11.90 -12.47
CA THR A 240 31.97 -10.60 -12.63
C THR A 240 31.19 -10.46 -13.95
N THR A 241 31.60 -11.17 -14.99
CA THR A 241 30.93 -11.17 -16.31
C THR A 241 29.46 -11.57 -16.23
N MET A 242 29.13 -12.64 -15.46
CA MET A 242 27.76 -13.09 -15.32
C MET A 242 26.85 -12.05 -14.64
N ILE A 243 27.37 -11.33 -13.67
CA ILE A 243 26.61 -10.31 -12.94
C ILE A 243 26.33 -9.10 -13.81
N GLN A 244 27.24 -8.77 -14.71
CA GLN A 244 27.04 -7.68 -15.65
C GLN A 244 25.86 -7.96 -16.62
N TYR A 245 25.61 -9.21 -17.00
CA TYR A 245 24.39 -9.55 -17.75
C TYR A 245 23.12 -9.25 -16.97
N PHE A 246 23.11 -9.48 -15.65
CA PHE A 246 21.99 -9.08 -14.80
C PHE A 246 21.82 -7.58 -14.78
N SER A 247 22.90 -6.80 -14.72
CA SER A 247 22.84 -5.34 -14.78
C SER A 247 22.14 -4.86 -16.06
N TYR A 248 22.58 -5.32 -17.22
CA TYR A 248 21.98 -4.92 -18.49
C TYR A 248 20.52 -5.39 -18.62
N SER A 249 20.22 -6.64 -18.24
CA SER A 249 18.85 -7.14 -18.32
C SER A 249 17.90 -6.38 -17.43
N SER A 250 18.29 -6.07 -16.19
CA SER A 250 17.49 -5.26 -15.27
C SER A 250 17.29 -3.84 -15.81
N MET A 251 18.35 -3.20 -16.30
CA MET A 251 18.24 -1.84 -16.84
C MET A 251 17.27 -1.75 -18.02
N GLU A 252 17.28 -2.75 -18.92
CA GLU A 252 16.35 -2.81 -20.05
C GLU A 252 14.91 -3.12 -19.59
N LEU A 253 14.75 -3.90 -18.50
CA LEU A 253 13.46 -4.34 -18.00
C LEU A 253 12.70 -3.24 -17.21
N VAL A 254 13.42 -2.30 -16.59
CA VAL A 254 12.83 -1.19 -15.81
C VAL A 254 11.71 -0.48 -16.57
N GLY A 255 11.94 -0.12 -17.84
CA GLY A 255 10.96 0.58 -18.67
C GLY A 255 9.68 -0.22 -18.91
N VAL A 256 9.81 -1.53 -19.12
CA VAL A 256 8.68 -2.45 -19.31
C VAL A 256 7.86 -2.58 -18.02
N LEU A 257 8.53 -2.82 -16.89
CA LEU A 257 7.87 -2.95 -15.58
C LEU A 257 7.20 -1.64 -15.15
N ALA A 258 7.82 -0.49 -15.43
CA ALA A 258 7.21 0.80 -15.17
C ALA A 258 5.93 1.01 -15.99
N CYS A 259 5.91 0.63 -17.27
CA CYS A 259 4.71 0.67 -18.11
C CYS A 259 3.59 -0.21 -17.54
N MET A 260 3.90 -1.45 -17.13
CA MET A 260 2.93 -2.36 -16.51
C MET A 260 2.33 -1.76 -15.23
N TYR A 261 3.16 -1.13 -14.42
CA TYR A 261 2.70 -0.47 -13.19
C TYR A 261 1.80 0.73 -13.51
N PHE A 262 2.20 1.60 -14.43
CA PHE A 262 1.43 2.80 -14.78
C PHE A 262 0.10 2.46 -15.45
N ASP A 263 0.06 1.42 -16.29
CA ASP A 263 -1.18 0.93 -16.89
C ASP A 263 -2.21 0.49 -15.81
N GLU A 264 -1.73 -0.20 -14.78
CA GLU A 264 -2.59 -0.63 -13.68
C GLU A 264 -3.05 0.56 -12.80
N VAL A 265 -2.16 1.53 -12.49
CA VAL A 265 -2.53 2.77 -11.75
C VAL A 265 -3.63 3.54 -12.47
N GLN A 266 -3.53 3.65 -13.79
CA GLN A 266 -4.51 4.37 -14.64
C GLN A 266 -5.71 3.50 -15.03
N HIS A 267 -5.94 2.38 -14.30
CA HIS A 267 -7.07 1.46 -14.50
C HIS A 267 -7.23 0.99 -15.95
N LYS A 268 -6.09 0.76 -16.64
CA LYS A 268 -6.00 0.29 -18.03
C LYS A 268 -6.67 1.19 -19.08
N TYR A 269 -6.91 2.46 -18.74
CA TYR A 269 -7.52 3.39 -19.69
C TYR A 269 -6.66 3.64 -20.92
N TYR A 270 -5.32 3.62 -20.74
CA TYR A 270 -4.36 3.76 -21.82
C TYR A 270 -3.71 2.43 -22.24
N HIS A 271 -4.30 1.31 -21.91
CA HIS A 271 -3.74 -0.04 -22.09
C HIS A 271 -3.13 -0.29 -23.47
N LYS A 272 -3.77 0.19 -24.55
CA LYS A 272 -3.23 0.01 -25.90
C LYS A 272 -1.84 0.65 -26.09
N PHE A 273 -1.64 1.83 -25.50
CA PHE A 273 -0.36 2.54 -25.61
C PHE A 273 0.71 1.86 -24.75
N TYR A 274 0.40 1.54 -23.49
CA TYR A 274 1.31 0.83 -22.61
C TYR A 274 1.66 -0.55 -23.14
N PHE A 275 0.69 -1.31 -23.61
CA PHE A 275 0.91 -2.63 -24.20
C PHE A 275 1.85 -2.59 -25.42
N ILE A 276 1.74 -1.57 -26.28
CA ILE A 276 2.67 -1.39 -27.40
C ILE A 276 4.09 -1.10 -26.89
N ALA A 277 4.23 -0.25 -25.88
CA ALA A 277 5.53 0.06 -25.29
C ALA A 277 6.17 -1.18 -24.62
N GLU A 278 5.39 -1.95 -23.88
CA GLU A 278 5.79 -3.23 -23.26
C GLU A 278 6.24 -4.23 -24.32
N LEU A 279 5.47 -4.39 -25.39
CA LEU A 279 5.79 -5.30 -26.49
C LEU A 279 7.07 -4.88 -27.20
N VAL A 280 7.21 -3.60 -27.55
CA VAL A 280 8.42 -3.06 -28.20
C VAL A 280 9.62 -3.23 -27.29
N GLY A 281 9.52 -2.85 -26.01
CA GLY A 281 10.59 -3.03 -25.03
C GLY A 281 11.01 -4.49 -24.92
N THR A 282 10.08 -5.41 -24.77
CA THR A 282 10.37 -6.86 -24.69
C THR A 282 11.05 -7.39 -25.96
N ILE A 283 10.59 -6.97 -27.16
CA ILE A 283 11.22 -7.36 -28.42
C ILE A 283 12.65 -6.83 -28.51
N VAL A 284 12.88 -5.58 -28.10
CA VAL A 284 14.23 -4.99 -28.13
C VAL A 284 15.16 -5.71 -27.16
N ILE A 285 14.72 -6.04 -25.96
CA ILE A 285 15.49 -6.85 -25.00
C ILE A 285 15.88 -8.18 -25.65
N ALA A 286 14.92 -8.91 -26.19
CA ALA A 286 15.17 -10.20 -26.84
C ALA A 286 16.12 -10.07 -28.01
N LEU A 287 15.99 -9.01 -28.82
CA LEU A 287 16.86 -8.75 -29.98
C LEU A 287 18.29 -8.41 -29.53
N ASN A 288 18.47 -7.54 -28.55
CA ASN A 288 19.78 -7.15 -28.00
C ASN A 288 20.55 -8.37 -27.50
N PHE A 289 19.92 -9.22 -26.70
CA PHE A 289 20.54 -10.45 -26.21
C PHE A 289 20.83 -11.44 -27.35
N THR A 290 19.93 -11.58 -28.31
CA THR A 290 20.13 -12.46 -29.47
C THR A 290 21.32 -12.00 -30.32
N LEU A 291 21.43 -10.71 -30.64
CA LEU A 291 22.52 -10.13 -31.39
C LEU A 291 23.85 -10.25 -30.64
N HIS A 292 23.82 -10.08 -29.34
CA HIS A 292 25.01 -10.23 -28.48
C HIS A 292 25.51 -11.67 -28.46
N PHE A 293 24.66 -12.66 -28.23
CA PHE A 293 25.03 -14.06 -28.21
C PHE A 293 25.43 -14.59 -29.61
N ALA A 294 24.95 -13.95 -30.69
CA ALA A 294 25.38 -14.20 -32.03
C ALA A 294 26.76 -13.57 -32.37
N GLY A 295 27.33 -12.76 -31.45
CA GLY A 295 28.59 -12.06 -31.65
C GLY A 295 28.53 -10.89 -32.63
N LEU A 296 27.32 -10.40 -32.95
CA LEU A 296 27.10 -9.32 -33.93
C LEU A 296 27.18 -7.93 -33.31
N VAL A 297 26.66 -7.78 -32.07
CA VAL A 297 26.64 -6.50 -31.35
C VAL A 297 26.99 -6.76 -29.90
N GLU A 298 27.90 -5.99 -29.36
CA GLU A 298 28.20 -6.03 -27.93
C GLU A 298 27.07 -5.36 -27.11
N LEU A 299 26.71 -5.94 -25.97
CA LEU A 299 25.55 -5.55 -25.20
C LEU A 299 25.62 -4.08 -24.74
N PHE A 300 26.82 -3.56 -24.39
CA PHE A 300 26.97 -2.17 -24.01
C PHE A 300 26.69 -1.17 -25.16
N LYS A 301 26.90 -1.57 -26.42
CA LYS A 301 26.57 -0.74 -27.60
C LYS A 301 25.07 -0.60 -27.80
N SER A 302 24.25 -1.50 -27.23
CA SER A 302 22.78 -1.40 -27.25
C SER A 302 22.22 -0.50 -26.16
N LEU A 303 23.01 -0.11 -25.16
CA LEU A 303 22.60 0.70 -24.03
C LEU A 303 21.88 2.02 -24.39
N PRO A 304 22.35 2.79 -25.40
CA PRO A 304 21.64 3.99 -25.84
C PRO A 304 20.22 3.70 -26.37
N VAL A 305 20.01 2.52 -26.96
CA VAL A 305 18.67 2.09 -27.43
C VAL A 305 17.77 1.77 -26.25
N ALA A 306 18.29 1.09 -25.22
CA ALA A 306 17.56 0.82 -23.99
C ALA A 306 17.16 2.13 -23.27
N HIS A 307 18.09 3.07 -23.13
CA HIS A 307 17.82 4.39 -22.58
C HIS A 307 16.77 5.16 -23.39
N LEU A 308 16.84 5.11 -24.71
CA LEU A 308 15.85 5.75 -25.58
C LEU A 308 14.44 5.19 -25.34
N ILE A 309 14.30 3.86 -25.26
CA ILE A 309 13.01 3.22 -24.95
C ILE A 309 12.52 3.64 -23.58
N MET A 310 13.38 3.66 -22.57
CA MET A 310 13.03 4.12 -21.23
C MET A 310 12.55 5.59 -21.26
N VAL A 311 13.27 6.49 -21.91
CA VAL A 311 12.87 7.90 -22.06
C VAL A 311 11.53 8.03 -22.79
N LEU A 312 11.29 7.27 -23.85
CA LEU A 312 10.01 7.28 -24.56
C LEU A 312 8.87 6.77 -23.68
N SER A 313 9.10 5.74 -22.87
CA SER A 313 8.13 5.23 -21.89
C SER A 313 7.82 6.26 -20.81
N LEU A 314 8.83 6.96 -20.29
CA LEU A 314 8.66 8.06 -19.33
C LEU A 314 7.86 9.22 -19.95
N LEU A 315 8.19 9.66 -21.17
CA LEU A 315 7.46 10.71 -21.88
C LEU A 315 5.99 10.34 -22.12
N MET A 316 5.73 9.09 -22.50
CA MET A 316 4.38 8.56 -22.66
C MET A 316 3.61 8.64 -21.34
N SER A 317 4.22 8.25 -20.23
CA SER A 317 3.61 8.32 -18.89
C SER A 317 3.28 9.76 -18.50
N VAL A 318 4.17 10.72 -18.76
CA VAL A 318 3.89 12.16 -18.56
C VAL A 318 2.70 12.61 -19.41
N CYS A 319 2.66 12.22 -20.70
CA CYS A 319 1.55 12.57 -21.58
C CYS A 319 0.20 12.04 -21.08
N THR A 320 0.17 10.79 -20.59
CA THR A 320 -1.06 10.19 -20.05
C THR A 320 -1.50 10.87 -18.76
N ILE A 321 -0.58 11.19 -17.84
CA ILE A 321 -0.89 11.95 -16.62
C ILE A 321 -1.44 13.34 -16.96
N VAL A 322 -0.79 14.08 -17.85
CA VAL A 322 -1.26 15.41 -18.29
C VAL A 322 -2.66 15.33 -18.90
N ASN A 323 -2.92 14.29 -19.69
CA ASN A 323 -4.26 14.09 -20.23
C ASN A 323 -5.29 13.78 -19.13
N ASP A 324 -4.96 12.95 -18.14
CA ASP A 324 -5.83 12.64 -16.99
C ASP A 324 -6.11 13.88 -16.13
N VAL A 325 -5.14 14.80 -15.99
CA VAL A 325 -5.37 16.12 -15.37
C VAL A 325 -6.41 16.91 -16.17
N ARG A 326 -6.28 16.95 -17.52
CA ARG A 326 -7.19 17.70 -18.39
C ARG A 326 -8.62 17.18 -18.35
N ILE A 327 -8.82 15.85 -18.35
CA ILE A 327 -10.14 15.22 -18.32
C ILE A 327 -10.68 15.01 -16.92
N GLY A 328 -9.93 15.34 -15.87
CA GLY A 328 -10.33 15.24 -14.47
C GLY A 328 -10.22 13.85 -13.84
N ARG A 329 -9.68 12.85 -14.55
CA ARG A 329 -9.47 11.49 -14.03
C ARG A 329 -8.37 11.36 -12.99
N ILE A 330 -7.46 12.33 -12.93
CA ILE A 330 -6.37 12.35 -11.94
C ILE A 330 -6.88 12.20 -10.49
N LYS A 331 -8.16 12.54 -10.24
CA LYS A 331 -8.79 12.41 -8.93
C LYS A 331 -8.87 10.97 -8.43
N GLU A 332 -8.90 10.00 -9.35
CA GLU A 332 -9.00 8.56 -9.03
C GLU A 332 -7.71 8.02 -8.39
N TYR A 333 -6.54 8.59 -8.73
CA TYR A 333 -5.24 8.12 -8.24
C TYR A 333 -4.26 9.27 -7.91
N ARG A 334 -4.78 10.42 -7.47
CA ARG A 334 -4.01 11.67 -7.29
C ARG A 334 -2.78 11.52 -6.38
N VAL A 335 -2.85 10.66 -5.36
CA VAL A 335 -1.74 10.46 -4.43
C VAL A 335 -0.62 9.70 -5.10
N VAL A 336 -0.94 8.62 -5.82
CA VAL A 336 0.05 7.85 -6.60
C VAL A 336 0.62 8.69 -7.73
N ALA A 337 -0.16 9.57 -8.36
CA ALA A 337 0.31 10.45 -9.42
C ALA A 337 1.50 11.30 -8.96
N VAL A 338 1.49 11.82 -7.73
CA VAL A 338 2.64 12.54 -7.16
C VAL A 338 3.87 11.65 -7.06
N GLY A 339 3.70 10.39 -6.63
CA GLY A 339 4.79 9.41 -6.60
C GLY A 339 5.33 9.08 -7.99
N MET A 340 4.43 8.96 -8.99
CA MET A 340 4.81 8.75 -10.39
C MET A 340 5.66 9.92 -10.91
N ASP A 341 5.23 11.16 -10.68
CA ASP A 341 5.97 12.36 -11.12
C ASP A 341 7.35 12.43 -10.45
N LEU A 342 7.44 12.14 -9.16
CA LEU A 342 8.72 12.08 -8.44
C LEU A 342 9.63 10.98 -8.98
N MET A 343 9.10 9.78 -9.24
CA MET A 343 9.86 8.70 -9.86
C MET A 343 10.35 9.08 -11.26
N LEU A 344 9.51 9.68 -12.10
CA LEU A 344 9.89 10.14 -13.43
C LEU A 344 11.03 11.18 -13.37
N ALA A 345 10.93 12.13 -12.45
CA ALA A 345 11.97 13.15 -12.24
C ALA A 345 13.30 12.53 -11.78
N THR A 346 13.26 11.62 -10.81
CA THR A 346 14.47 10.95 -10.28
C THR A 346 15.10 10.01 -11.30
N CYS A 347 14.32 9.28 -12.11
CA CYS A 347 14.84 8.50 -13.22
C CYS A 347 15.50 9.39 -14.29
N GLY A 348 14.91 10.54 -14.59
CA GLY A 348 15.53 11.54 -15.48
C GLY A 348 16.87 12.04 -14.93
N MET A 349 16.94 12.31 -13.61
CA MET A 349 18.20 12.69 -12.95
C MET A 349 19.24 11.57 -13.01
N GLU A 350 18.84 10.31 -12.83
CA GLU A 350 19.71 9.14 -12.93
C GLU A 350 20.34 9.03 -14.32
N ILE A 351 19.54 9.20 -15.39
CA ILE A 351 20.03 9.16 -16.78
C ILE A 351 21.00 10.33 -17.03
N ILE A 352 20.67 11.53 -16.58
CA ILE A 352 21.56 12.68 -16.76
C ILE A 352 22.89 12.44 -16.03
N ALA A 353 22.82 11.99 -14.79
CA ALA A 353 24.01 11.69 -13.99
C ALA A 353 24.87 10.59 -14.64
N PHE A 354 24.27 9.56 -15.23
CA PHE A 354 24.97 8.51 -15.96
C PHE A 354 25.85 9.06 -17.10
N TYR A 355 25.38 10.07 -17.83
CA TYR A 355 26.11 10.66 -18.96
C TYR A 355 27.02 11.83 -18.60
N THR A 356 26.87 12.44 -17.40
CA THR A 356 27.57 13.68 -17.05
C THR A 356 28.57 13.54 -15.91
N THR A 357 28.50 12.43 -15.14
CA THR A 357 29.28 12.28 -13.91
C THR A 357 30.15 11.02 -13.96
N GLU A 358 31.48 11.17 -13.86
CA GLU A 358 32.41 10.04 -13.89
C GLU A 358 32.34 9.12 -12.65
N ASN A 359 32.06 9.69 -11.47
CA ASN A 359 31.96 8.98 -10.19
C ASN A 359 30.53 9.02 -9.64
N HIS A 360 29.63 8.36 -10.33
CA HIS A 360 28.22 8.34 -9.98
C HIS A 360 27.86 7.13 -9.12
N ALA A 361 27.07 7.38 -8.05
CA ALA A 361 26.45 6.32 -7.24
C ALA A 361 25.21 5.79 -7.96
N PHE A 362 25.38 4.83 -8.85
CA PHE A 362 24.32 4.31 -9.72
C PHE A 362 23.11 3.81 -8.93
N GLY A 363 21.92 4.27 -9.34
CA GLY A 363 20.62 3.82 -8.85
C GLY A 363 20.11 4.57 -7.61
N LEU A 364 20.88 5.48 -7.03
CA LEU A 364 20.45 6.16 -5.79
C LEU A 364 19.23 7.07 -6.04
N PHE A 365 19.20 7.82 -7.13
CA PHE A 365 18.03 8.64 -7.49
C PHE A 365 16.82 7.76 -7.82
N ALA A 366 17.01 6.67 -8.56
CA ALA A 366 15.95 5.72 -8.86
C ALA A 366 15.38 5.08 -7.58
N CYS A 367 16.24 4.74 -6.61
CA CYS A 367 15.82 4.22 -5.30
C CYS A 367 14.93 5.23 -4.56
N ILE A 368 15.32 6.50 -4.48
CA ILE A 368 14.53 7.56 -3.84
C ILE A 368 13.14 7.67 -4.51
N GLY A 369 13.11 7.71 -5.84
CA GLY A 369 11.86 7.77 -6.61
C GLY A 369 10.95 6.58 -6.32
N LEU A 370 11.49 5.37 -6.27
CA LEU A 370 10.72 4.15 -5.97
C LEU A 370 10.19 4.12 -4.55
N VAL A 371 10.97 4.56 -3.56
CA VAL A 371 10.49 4.67 -2.17
C VAL A 371 9.34 5.67 -2.08
N CYS A 372 9.45 6.82 -2.75
CA CYS A 372 8.35 7.78 -2.82
C CYS A 372 7.11 7.19 -3.52
N LEU A 373 7.30 6.46 -4.62
CA LEU A 373 6.21 5.78 -5.33
C LEU A 373 5.56 4.71 -4.45
N MET A 374 6.34 3.93 -3.73
CA MET A 374 5.84 2.94 -2.78
C MET A 374 4.98 3.59 -1.68
N ILE A 375 5.49 4.63 -1.05
CA ILE A 375 4.75 5.34 0.02
C ILE A 375 3.42 5.87 -0.52
N THR A 376 3.44 6.55 -1.66
CA THR A 376 2.22 7.12 -2.26
C THR A 376 1.24 6.04 -2.70
N THR A 377 1.72 4.90 -3.19
CA THR A 377 0.88 3.73 -3.53
C THR A 377 0.20 3.16 -2.31
N VAL A 378 0.93 2.95 -1.21
CA VAL A 378 0.35 2.47 0.05
C VAL A 378 -0.70 3.44 0.59
N VAL A 379 -0.39 4.74 0.58
CA VAL A 379 -1.35 5.78 1.01
C VAL A 379 -2.62 5.77 0.15
N GLN A 380 -2.49 5.65 -1.18
CA GLN A 380 -3.65 5.56 -2.07
C GLN A 380 -4.51 4.33 -1.76
N ILE A 381 -3.89 3.17 -1.58
CA ILE A 381 -4.60 1.93 -1.23
C ILE A 381 -5.36 2.09 0.10
N LEU A 382 -4.77 2.75 1.10
CA LEU A 382 -5.44 3.03 2.37
C LEU A 382 -6.63 3.99 2.19
N VAL A 383 -6.48 5.03 1.38
CA VAL A 383 -7.56 5.98 1.05
C VAL A 383 -8.72 5.25 0.35
N ASP A 384 -8.42 4.43 -0.65
CA ASP A 384 -9.43 3.68 -1.39
C ASP A 384 -10.14 2.66 -0.49
N TRP A 385 -9.38 1.94 0.34
CA TRP A 385 -9.93 0.98 1.29
C TRP A 385 -10.87 1.64 2.31
N THR A 386 -10.49 2.79 2.86
CA THR A 386 -11.34 3.52 3.82
C THR A 386 -12.62 4.04 3.17
N ALA A 387 -12.54 4.51 1.92
CA ALA A 387 -13.70 4.94 1.16
C ALA A 387 -14.66 3.79 0.86
N GLU A 388 -14.12 2.64 0.44
CA GLU A 388 -14.92 1.43 0.14
C GLU A 388 -15.57 0.86 1.42
N THR A 389 -14.86 0.88 2.55
CA THR A 389 -15.40 0.41 3.83
C THR A 389 -16.60 1.25 4.26
N LYS A 390 -16.49 2.58 4.19
CA LYS A 390 -17.61 3.50 4.48
C LYS A 390 -18.81 3.27 3.56
N LEU A 391 -18.54 3.04 2.26
CA LEU A 391 -19.63 2.75 1.32
C LEU A 391 -20.36 1.45 1.65
N ARG A 392 -19.61 0.39 1.96
CA ARG A 392 -20.17 -0.90 2.37
C ARG A 392 -20.96 -0.83 3.68
N GLU A 393 -20.50 -0.03 4.63
CA GLU A 393 -21.23 0.24 5.88
C GLU A 393 -22.56 0.93 5.59
N ALA A 394 -22.56 1.99 4.78
CA ALA A 394 -23.78 2.68 4.37
C ALA A 394 -24.75 1.78 3.57
N GLU A 395 -24.25 0.90 2.70
CA GLU A 395 -25.07 -0.09 1.99
C GLU A 395 -25.68 -1.13 2.94
N ARG A 396 -24.92 -1.62 3.89
CA ARG A 396 -25.41 -2.54 4.93
C ARG A 396 -26.52 -1.90 5.76
N GLU A 397 -26.32 -0.67 6.18
CA GLU A 397 -27.32 0.09 6.95
C GLU A 397 -28.62 0.25 6.16
N ARG A 398 -28.53 0.68 4.88
CA ARG A 398 -29.70 0.77 3.98
C ARG A 398 -30.41 -0.57 3.81
N ALA A 399 -29.66 -1.65 3.61
CA ALA A 399 -30.23 -2.99 3.49
C ALA A 399 -30.96 -3.42 4.76
N THR A 400 -30.39 -3.13 5.94
CA THR A 400 -31.04 -3.40 7.24
C THR A 400 -32.34 -2.64 7.38
N VAL A 401 -32.35 -1.32 7.10
CA VAL A 401 -33.55 -0.47 7.13
C VAL A 401 -34.63 -0.99 6.20
N ASN A 402 -34.26 -1.34 4.98
CA ASN A 402 -35.22 -1.89 4.00
C ASN A 402 -35.79 -3.24 4.44
N THR A 403 -34.99 -4.08 5.07
CA THR A 403 -35.43 -5.37 5.63
C THR A 403 -36.45 -5.15 6.74
N ILE A 404 -36.18 -4.23 7.69
CA ILE A 404 -37.09 -3.88 8.76
C ILE A 404 -38.43 -3.35 8.20
N LYS A 405 -38.39 -2.43 7.24
CA LYS A 405 -39.61 -1.91 6.59
C LYS A 405 -40.41 -3.02 5.88
N THR A 406 -39.73 -3.96 5.21
CA THR A 406 -40.41 -5.07 4.53
C THR A 406 -41.09 -6.01 5.53
N ILE A 407 -40.41 -6.32 6.65
CA ILE A 407 -40.98 -7.16 7.70
C ILE A 407 -42.19 -6.46 8.34
N ALA A 408 -42.06 -5.18 8.72
CA ALA A 408 -43.16 -4.39 9.28
C ALA A 408 -44.36 -4.35 8.34
N GLY A 409 -44.15 -4.05 7.05
CA GLY A 409 -45.22 -4.05 6.05
C GLY A 409 -45.88 -5.42 5.83
N THR A 410 -45.10 -6.52 6.00
CA THR A 410 -45.66 -7.87 5.91
C THR A 410 -46.57 -8.18 7.12
N ILE A 411 -46.19 -7.67 8.31
CA ILE A 411 -47.01 -7.82 9.53
C ILE A 411 -48.30 -6.99 9.42
N ASP A 412 -48.17 -5.74 8.97
CA ASP A 412 -49.31 -4.85 8.75
C ASP A 412 -50.28 -5.45 7.68
N ALA A 413 -49.76 -6.16 6.66
CA ALA A 413 -50.57 -6.84 5.66
C ALA A 413 -51.29 -8.09 6.20
N LYS A 414 -50.78 -8.72 7.28
CA LYS A 414 -51.41 -9.84 7.95
C LYS A 414 -52.58 -9.40 8.82
N ASP A 415 -52.49 -8.23 9.43
CA ASP A 415 -53.54 -7.59 10.23
C ASP A 415 -54.29 -6.62 9.35
N GLU A 416 -55.47 -7.03 8.82
CA GLU A 416 -56.28 -6.24 7.88
C GLU A 416 -56.61 -4.82 8.36
N TYR A 417 -56.41 -4.54 9.66
CA TYR A 417 -56.76 -3.28 10.29
C TYR A 417 -55.56 -2.32 10.49
N THR A 418 -54.32 -2.74 10.15
CA THR A 418 -53.12 -2.00 10.55
C THR A 418 -52.27 -1.46 9.36
N GLY A 419 -52.82 -1.32 8.17
CA GLY A 419 -52.07 -0.80 7.00
C GLY A 419 -51.29 0.48 7.34
N GLY A 420 -49.94 0.40 7.36
CA GLY A 420 -49.01 1.48 7.67
C GLY A 420 -48.94 1.89 9.15
N HIS A 421 -49.59 1.15 10.02
CA HIS A 421 -49.59 1.39 11.47
C HIS A 421 -48.17 1.36 12.06
N SER A 422 -47.43 0.30 11.79
CA SER A 422 -46.08 0.11 12.30
C SER A 422 -45.18 1.29 11.94
N GLU A 423 -45.25 1.78 10.68
CA GLU A 423 -44.44 2.92 10.23
C GLU A 423 -44.83 4.22 10.95
N ARG A 424 -46.12 4.44 11.16
CA ARG A 424 -46.64 5.61 11.90
C ARG A 424 -46.23 5.57 13.36
N VAL A 425 -46.35 4.43 14.05
CA VAL A 425 -45.91 4.26 15.46
C VAL A 425 -44.41 4.56 15.57
N GLY A 426 -43.56 4.00 14.69
CA GLY A 426 -42.13 4.32 14.67
C GLY A 426 -41.88 5.82 14.47
N TYR A 427 -42.60 6.45 13.58
CA TYR A 427 -42.50 7.89 13.34
C TYR A 427 -42.83 8.71 14.57
N TYR A 428 -43.96 8.45 15.22
CA TYR A 428 -44.39 9.17 16.42
C TYR A 428 -43.44 8.94 17.61
N ALA A 429 -42.97 7.71 17.79
CA ALA A 429 -41.99 7.38 18.79
C ALA A 429 -40.66 8.17 18.57
N SER A 430 -40.23 8.33 17.32
CA SER A 430 -39.01 9.09 16.99
C SER A 430 -39.16 10.60 17.26
N ILE A 431 -40.36 11.17 17.04
CA ILE A 431 -40.63 12.58 17.37
C ILE A 431 -40.55 12.78 18.88
N LEU A 432 -41.20 11.89 19.65
CA LEU A 432 -41.19 11.96 21.12
C LEU A 432 -39.75 11.81 21.63
N ALA A 433 -38.99 10.84 21.16
CA ALA A 433 -37.60 10.64 21.55
C ALA A 433 -36.71 11.85 21.21
N ARG A 434 -36.92 12.49 20.06
CA ARG A 434 -36.19 13.71 19.68
C ARG A 434 -36.46 14.88 20.59
N GLU A 435 -37.71 15.07 21.04
CA GLU A 435 -38.05 16.11 22.01
C GLU A 435 -37.42 15.84 23.38
N MET A 436 -37.25 14.56 23.72
CA MET A 436 -36.64 14.11 24.98
C MET A 436 -35.10 14.07 24.92
N ALA A 437 -34.47 14.29 23.75
CA ALA A 437 -33.06 14.03 23.55
C ALA A 437 -32.14 14.77 24.54
N ALA A 438 -32.48 16.02 24.91
CA ALA A 438 -31.68 16.80 25.84
C ALA A 438 -31.78 16.30 27.28
N ASP A 439 -32.95 15.75 27.68
CA ASP A 439 -33.22 15.32 29.05
C ASP A 439 -32.73 13.89 29.31
N TYR A 440 -32.65 13.06 28.29
CA TYR A 440 -32.31 11.64 28.37
C TYR A 440 -31.00 11.28 27.62
N ASP A 441 -30.29 12.29 27.14
CA ASP A 441 -28.97 12.14 26.44
C ASP A 441 -29.04 11.21 25.20
N PHE A 442 -30.15 11.27 24.46
CA PHE A 442 -30.32 10.49 23.24
C PHE A 442 -29.51 11.07 22.08
N THR A 443 -28.75 10.21 21.41
CA THR A 443 -28.12 10.50 20.15
C THR A 443 -29.09 10.34 18.96
N GLU A 444 -28.75 10.85 17.78
CA GLU A 444 -29.56 10.58 16.58
C GLU A 444 -29.65 9.07 16.26
N GLU A 445 -28.62 8.30 16.61
CA GLU A 445 -28.63 6.84 16.48
C GLU A 445 -29.67 6.19 17.43
N ASP A 446 -29.79 6.67 18.64
CA ASP A 446 -30.81 6.20 19.61
C ASP A 446 -32.22 6.52 19.14
N ILE A 447 -32.42 7.70 18.56
CA ILE A 447 -33.72 8.11 17.99
C ILE A 447 -34.12 7.22 16.81
N GLU A 448 -33.20 6.97 15.88
CA GLU A 448 -33.47 6.05 14.76
C GLU A 448 -33.72 4.61 15.26
N ARG A 449 -33.01 4.17 16.30
CA ARG A 449 -33.22 2.87 16.93
C ARG A 449 -34.63 2.78 17.52
N ILE A 450 -35.08 3.77 18.27
CA ILE A 450 -36.45 3.85 18.84
C ILE A 450 -37.49 3.77 17.73
N LYS A 451 -37.25 4.45 16.59
CA LYS A 451 -38.14 4.37 15.43
C LYS A 451 -38.21 2.95 14.88
N TYR A 452 -37.09 2.25 14.75
CA TYR A 452 -37.07 0.85 14.29
C TYR A 452 -37.81 -0.07 15.27
N ILE A 453 -37.69 0.16 16.57
CA ILE A 453 -38.42 -0.58 17.58
C ILE A 453 -39.93 -0.38 17.39
N GLY A 454 -40.37 0.87 17.19
CA GLY A 454 -41.75 1.18 16.88
C GLY A 454 -42.26 0.51 15.61
N ASN A 455 -41.43 0.43 14.56
CA ASN A 455 -41.80 -0.28 13.36
C ASN A 455 -41.96 -1.80 13.55
N MET A 456 -41.34 -2.36 14.57
CA MET A 456 -41.27 -3.82 14.79
C MET A 456 -42.02 -4.28 16.05
N HIS A 457 -42.65 -3.36 16.83
CA HIS A 457 -43.25 -3.69 18.11
C HIS A 457 -44.23 -4.86 18.03
N ASP A 458 -44.94 -4.95 16.94
CA ASP A 458 -45.98 -5.94 16.66
C ASP A 458 -45.50 -7.19 15.88
N ILE A 459 -44.20 -7.38 15.68
CA ILE A 459 -43.62 -8.49 14.85
C ILE A 459 -44.16 -9.86 15.30
N GLY A 460 -44.44 -10.04 16.56
CA GLY A 460 -44.96 -11.30 17.09
C GLY A 460 -46.39 -11.66 16.65
N LYS A 461 -47.14 -10.74 16.06
CA LYS A 461 -48.43 -11.03 15.42
C LYS A 461 -48.33 -12.08 14.33
N ILE A 462 -47.15 -12.30 13.76
CA ILE A 462 -46.91 -13.37 12.80
C ILE A 462 -47.26 -14.77 13.38
N GLY A 463 -47.10 -14.94 14.70
CA GLY A 463 -47.42 -16.21 15.37
C GLY A 463 -48.88 -16.30 15.89
N VAL A 464 -49.68 -15.25 15.72
CA VAL A 464 -51.10 -15.26 16.12
C VAL A 464 -51.93 -15.85 15.00
N PRO A 465 -52.85 -16.81 15.24
CA PRO A 465 -53.74 -17.36 14.21
C PRO A 465 -54.64 -16.30 13.59
N ASP A 466 -54.80 -16.34 12.25
CA ASP A 466 -55.61 -15.35 11.51
C ASP A 466 -57.06 -15.33 11.95
N SER A 467 -57.61 -16.46 12.38
CA SER A 467 -58.97 -16.57 12.93
C SER A 467 -59.18 -15.79 14.23
N VAL A 468 -58.11 -15.49 14.96
CA VAL A 468 -58.15 -14.69 16.16
C VAL A 468 -57.77 -13.25 15.88
N LEU A 469 -56.69 -13.05 15.07
CA LEU A 469 -56.18 -11.74 14.71
C LEU A 469 -57.22 -10.89 13.94
N ASN A 470 -57.83 -11.49 12.92
CA ASN A 470 -58.78 -10.80 12.03
C ASN A 470 -60.26 -11.04 12.37
N LYS A 471 -60.53 -11.43 13.64
CA LYS A 471 -61.91 -11.64 14.12
C LYS A 471 -62.67 -10.33 14.18
N THR A 472 -63.83 -10.30 13.54
CA THR A 472 -64.70 -9.13 13.49
C THR A 472 -65.57 -8.93 14.75
N GLU A 473 -65.72 -9.94 15.58
CA GLU A 473 -66.48 -9.92 16.80
C GLU A 473 -65.59 -9.65 18.03
N ARG A 474 -66.18 -9.37 19.18
CA ARG A 474 -65.39 -9.24 20.42
C ARG A 474 -64.68 -10.55 20.71
N LEU A 475 -63.38 -10.43 21.06
CA LEU A 475 -62.59 -11.56 21.51
C LEU A 475 -63.12 -12.07 22.86
N ASN A 476 -63.18 -13.37 23.02
CA ASN A 476 -63.39 -13.97 24.34
C ASN A 476 -62.04 -13.98 25.15
N ASP A 477 -62.08 -14.38 26.41
CA ASP A 477 -60.89 -14.34 27.29
C ASP A 477 -59.76 -15.24 26.77
N GLU A 478 -60.09 -16.42 26.20
CA GLU A 478 -59.09 -17.34 25.64
C GLU A 478 -58.42 -16.76 24.36
N GLU A 479 -59.17 -16.17 23.49
CA GLU A 479 -58.68 -15.51 22.29
C GLU A 479 -57.84 -14.27 22.61
N TYR A 480 -58.24 -13.53 23.68
CA TYR A 480 -57.47 -12.39 24.17
C TYR A 480 -56.10 -12.83 24.72
N GLU A 481 -56.06 -13.95 25.44
CA GLU A 481 -54.77 -14.52 25.91
C GLU A 481 -53.88 -14.99 24.74
N ILE A 482 -54.47 -15.44 23.63
CA ILE A 482 -53.69 -15.79 22.44
C ILE A 482 -53.07 -14.55 21.82
N ILE A 483 -53.81 -13.44 21.72
CA ILE A 483 -53.27 -12.18 21.16
C ILE A 483 -52.15 -11.64 22.04
N LYS A 484 -52.30 -11.65 23.38
CA LYS A 484 -51.27 -11.18 24.30
C LYS A 484 -49.89 -11.87 24.07
N LYS A 485 -49.91 -13.11 23.62
CA LYS A 485 -48.64 -13.84 23.34
C LYS A 485 -47.79 -13.22 22.26
N HIS A 486 -48.32 -12.28 21.45
CA HIS A 486 -47.50 -11.66 20.39
C HIS A 486 -46.26 -10.96 20.97
N VAL A 487 -46.31 -10.35 22.17
CA VAL A 487 -45.16 -9.72 22.80
C VAL A 487 -44.06 -10.71 23.15
N GLU A 488 -44.43 -11.92 23.61
CA GLU A 488 -43.50 -12.99 23.91
C GLU A 488 -42.92 -13.61 22.62
N ILE A 489 -43.78 -13.85 21.63
CA ILE A 489 -43.36 -14.36 20.33
C ILE A 489 -42.43 -13.37 19.64
N GLY A 490 -42.76 -12.09 19.65
CA GLY A 490 -41.93 -11.03 19.09
C GLY A 490 -40.56 -10.93 19.79
N SER A 491 -40.55 -10.99 21.10
CA SER A 491 -39.32 -11.05 21.88
C SER A 491 -38.44 -12.27 21.53
N ALA A 492 -39.06 -13.46 21.38
CA ALA A 492 -38.35 -14.69 20.99
C ALA A 492 -37.80 -14.64 19.57
N ILE A 493 -38.48 -13.97 18.62
CA ILE A 493 -37.93 -13.74 17.24
C ILE A 493 -36.64 -12.94 17.32
N MET A 494 -36.53 -12.00 18.26
CA MET A 494 -35.33 -11.17 18.44
C MET A 494 -34.17 -11.90 19.15
N ASP A 495 -34.40 -13.01 19.83
CA ASP A 495 -33.32 -13.78 20.49
C ASP A 495 -32.21 -14.29 19.57
N GLY A 496 -32.49 -14.38 18.26
CA GLY A 496 -31.50 -14.77 17.23
C GLY A 496 -30.64 -13.61 16.69
N MET A 497 -30.91 -12.37 17.10
CA MET A 497 -30.18 -11.19 16.66
C MET A 497 -29.11 -10.81 17.71
N ASP A 498 -28.04 -10.12 17.24
CA ASP A 498 -26.85 -9.80 18.07
C ASP A 498 -27.21 -8.95 19.29
N SER A 499 -26.46 -9.13 20.38
CA SER A 499 -26.69 -8.56 21.72
C SER A 499 -26.70 -7.02 21.83
N THR A 500 -26.35 -6.31 20.75
CA THR A 500 -26.45 -4.85 20.63
C THR A 500 -27.88 -4.33 20.57
N ILE A 501 -28.90 -5.21 20.66
CA ILE A 501 -30.31 -4.88 20.40
C ILE A 501 -31.20 -5.22 21.62
N GLN A 502 -30.67 -5.11 22.85
CA GLN A 502 -31.47 -5.37 24.05
C GLN A 502 -32.70 -4.42 24.13
N ASP A 503 -32.51 -3.14 23.80
CA ASP A 503 -33.61 -2.16 23.77
C ASP A 503 -34.72 -2.55 22.77
N LEU A 504 -34.37 -3.20 21.65
CA LEU A 504 -35.34 -3.68 20.67
C LEU A 504 -36.21 -4.79 21.26
N LYS A 505 -35.59 -5.74 21.93
CA LYS A 505 -36.28 -6.81 22.61
C LYS A 505 -37.22 -6.30 23.72
N ASP A 506 -36.72 -5.36 24.52
CA ASP A 506 -37.46 -4.76 25.63
C ASP A 506 -38.62 -3.91 25.12
N GLY A 507 -38.43 -3.15 24.05
CA GLY A 507 -39.50 -2.37 23.44
C GLY A 507 -40.63 -3.25 22.89
N ILE A 508 -40.29 -4.36 22.22
CA ILE A 508 -41.25 -5.33 21.69
C ILE A 508 -41.95 -6.10 22.80
N ARG A 509 -41.24 -6.53 23.85
CA ARG A 509 -41.82 -7.33 24.91
C ARG A 509 -42.77 -6.55 25.77
N TYR A 510 -42.42 -5.25 26.09
CA TYR A 510 -43.04 -4.48 27.15
C TYR A 510 -43.91 -3.32 26.68
N HIS A 511 -44.17 -3.12 25.38
CA HIS A 511 -44.96 -1.99 24.89
C HIS A 511 -46.44 -2.02 25.33
N HIS A 512 -46.94 -3.13 25.84
CA HIS A 512 -48.28 -3.25 26.44
C HIS A 512 -48.26 -3.23 27.97
N GLU A 513 -47.10 -3.01 28.57
CA GLU A 513 -47.08 -2.70 30.01
C GLU A 513 -47.71 -1.34 30.31
N ARG A 514 -48.32 -1.22 31.45
CA ARG A 514 -48.99 -0.02 31.88
C ARG A 514 -48.29 0.57 33.08
N PHE A 515 -48.21 1.88 33.17
CA PHE A 515 -47.53 2.57 34.25
C PHE A 515 -48.10 2.19 35.65
N ASP A 516 -49.40 1.84 35.72
CA ASP A 516 -50.08 1.39 36.95
C ASP A 516 -49.85 -0.11 37.29
N GLY A 517 -49.09 -0.84 36.47
CA GLY A 517 -48.77 -2.27 36.65
C GLY A 517 -49.89 -3.24 36.29
N LYS A 518 -50.92 -2.79 35.57
CA LYS A 518 -52.03 -3.62 35.10
C LYS A 518 -51.85 -4.04 33.64
N GLY A 519 -50.64 -3.89 33.10
CA GLY A 519 -50.25 -4.29 31.76
C GLY A 519 -49.89 -5.77 31.68
N TYR A 520 -49.30 -6.15 30.55
CA TYR A 520 -48.76 -7.49 30.27
C TYR A 520 -47.47 -7.38 29.45
N PRO A 521 -46.59 -8.37 29.45
CA PRO A 521 -46.73 -9.75 29.96
C PRO A 521 -46.39 -9.91 31.45
N ASP A 522 -45.52 -9.06 32.02
CA ASP A 522 -44.90 -9.28 33.34
C ASP A 522 -45.50 -8.41 34.45
N GLY A 523 -46.37 -7.43 34.11
CA GLY A 523 -47.04 -6.54 35.06
C GLY A 523 -46.10 -5.53 35.72
N LEU A 524 -45.10 -5.05 34.96
CA LEU A 524 -44.12 -4.05 35.41
C LEU A 524 -44.81 -2.70 35.75
N LYS A 525 -44.24 -1.98 36.69
CA LYS A 525 -44.79 -0.69 37.17
C LYS A 525 -43.79 0.45 36.96
N GLU A 526 -44.35 1.61 36.67
CA GLU A 526 -43.57 2.87 36.66
C GLU A 526 -42.29 2.75 35.86
N THR A 527 -41.15 3.05 36.51
CA THR A 527 -39.82 3.01 35.86
C THR A 527 -39.20 1.60 35.74
N GLU A 528 -39.87 0.56 36.27
CA GLU A 528 -39.50 -0.83 35.96
C GLU A 528 -39.75 -1.16 34.48
N ILE A 529 -40.70 -0.44 33.85
CA ILE A 529 -40.96 -0.55 32.41
C ILE A 529 -39.80 0.16 31.66
N PRO A 530 -39.09 -0.51 30.76
CA PRO A 530 -38.05 0.12 29.96
C PRO A 530 -38.55 1.40 29.27
N LEU A 531 -37.71 2.44 29.25
CA LEU A 531 -38.10 3.75 28.70
C LEU A 531 -38.61 3.63 27.26
N VAL A 532 -37.92 2.81 26.42
CA VAL A 532 -38.31 2.59 25.05
C VAL A 532 -39.73 2.00 24.96
N ALA A 533 -40.09 1.06 25.82
CA ALA A 533 -41.45 0.48 25.85
C ALA A 533 -42.50 1.49 26.23
N ARG A 534 -42.22 2.39 27.20
CA ARG A 534 -43.11 3.50 27.58
C ARG A 534 -43.33 4.49 26.43
N ILE A 535 -42.29 4.79 25.65
CA ILE A 535 -42.37 5.62 24.45
C ILE A 535 -43.26 4.95 23.38
N ILE A 536 -43.01 3.66 23.08
CA ILE A 536 -43.78 2.91 22.08
C ILE A 536 -45.25 2.78 22.51
N CYS A 537 -45.53 2.46 23.79
CA CYS A 537 -46.88 2.38 24.33
C CYS A 537 -47.72 3.66 24.03
N LEU A 538 -47.12 4.82 24.25
CA LEU A 538 -47.81 6.10 24.01
C LEU A 538 -48.00 6.37 22.52
N ALA A 539 -46.98 6.07 21.67
CA ALA A 539 -47.02 6.23 20.22
C ALA A 539 -48.06 5.29 19.56
N ASP A 540 -48.12 4.02 19.99
CA ASP A 540 -49.10 3.03 19.53
C ASP A 540 -50.52 3.47 19.91
N CYS A 541 -50.77 3.85 21.15
CA CYS A 541 -52.07 4.34 21.60
C CYS A 541 -52.47 5.60 20.82
N TYR A 542 -51.56 6.50 20.51
CA TYR A 542 -51.84 7.69 19.74
C TYR A 542 -52.27 7.31 18.31
N ASP A 543 -51.54 6.42 17.63
CA ASP A 543 -51.94 5.94 16.29
C ASP A 543 -53.30 5.26 16.36
N ALA A 544 -53.55 4.43 17.37
CA ALA A 544 -54.80 3.77 17.56
C ALA A 544 -55.99 4.75 17.75
N MET A 545 -55.76 5.91 18.37
CA MET A 545 -56.80 6.93 18.53
C MET A 545 -57.03 7.79 17.28
N THR A 546 -55.99 8.04 16.52
CA THR A 546 -56.00 8.96 15.37
C THR A 546 -56.22 8.28 14.03
N SER A 547 -56.25 6.93 13.98
CA SER A 547 -56.55 6.14 12.77
C SER A 547 -58.01 5.67 12.73
N ASP A 548 -58.60 5.60 11.53
CA ASP A 548 -59.92 4.98 11.33
C ASP A 548 -59.81 3.46 11.51
N ARG A 549 -60.65 2.89 12.36
CA ARG A 549 -60.80 1.44 12.57
C ARG A 549 -62.17 0.98 12.17
N VAL A 550 -62.34 -0.27 11.81
CA VAL A 550 -63.63 -0.83 11.28
C VAL A 550 -64.81 -0.53 12.22
N TYR A 551 -64.54 -0.46 13.52
CA TYR A 551 -65.56 -0.26 14.55
C TYR A 551 -65.62 1.17 15.10
N ARG A 552 -64.67 2.06 14.73
CA ARG A 552 -64.57 3.40 15.29
C ARG A 552 -63.86 4.35 14.32
N LYS A 553 -64.53 5.50 14.07
CA LYS A 553 -63.84 6.62 13.42
C LYS A 553 -62.77 7.20 14.33
N ARG A 554 -61.75 7.79 13.71
CA ARG A 554 -60.69 8.51 14.42
C ARG A 554 -61.28 9.54 15.38
N LEU A 555 -60.66 9.75 16.53
CA LEU A 555 -60.99 10.80 17.45
C LEU A 555 -60.44 12.14 16.93
N ASP A 556 -61.12 13.23 17.34
CA ASP A 556 -60.57 14.57 17.11
C ASP A 556 -59.41 14.87 18.05
N ASP A 557 -58.58 15.84 17.67
CA ASP A 557 -57.33 16.15 18.39
C ASP A 557 -57.56 16.59 19.85
N GLU A 558 -58.68 17.26 20.13
CA GLU A 558 -59.04 17.71 21.47
C GLU A 558 -59.40 16.51 22.36
N THR A 559 -60.15 15.55 21.82
CA THR A 559 -60.49 14.31 22.52
C THR A 559 -59.25 13.45 22.76
N VAL A 560 -58.36 13.32 21.77
CA VAL A 560 -57.08 12.60 21.93
C VAL A 560 -56.22 13.21 23.03
N ARG A 561 -56.07 14.54 23.01
CA ARG A 561 -55.35 15.29 24.04
C ARG A 561 -55.90 15.02 25.43
N ALA A 562 -57.22 15.11 25.59
CA ALA A 562 -57.92 14.87 26.87
C ALA A 562 -57.68 13.42 27.35
N GLU A 563 -57.72 12.44 26.46
CA GLU A 563 -57.53 11.03 26.78
C GLU A 563 -56.09 10.73 27.22
N ILE A 564 -55.06 11.31 26.54
CA ILE A 564 -53.65 11.17 26.96
C ILE A 564 -53.45 11.71 28.38
N LEU A 565 -53.98 12.90 28.67
CA LEU A 565 -53.88 13.49 30.01
C LEU A 565 -54.64 12.68 31.06
N ARG A 566 -55.82 12.15 30.73
CA ARG A 566 -56.63 11.31 31.63
C ARG A 566 -55.90 10.00 31.98
N CYS A 567 -55.14 9.45 31.06
CA CYS A 567 -54.42 8.20 31.24
C CYS A 567 -52.97 8.38 31.77
N ALA A 568 -52.51 9.61 31.99
CA ALA A 568 -51.23 9.90 32.63
C ALA A 568 -51.21 9.36 34.06
N GLY A 569 -50.15 8.66 34.44
CA GLY A 569 -50.01 7.99 35.75
C GLY A 569 -50.78 6.68 35.89
N THR A 570 -51.55 6.27 34.87
CA THR A 570 -52.23 4.97 34.83
C THR A 570 -51.73 4.10 33.68
N GLN A 571 -52.08 4.43 32.45
CA GLN A 571 -51.57 3.73 31.29
C GLN A 571 -50.21 4.29 30.84
N PHE A 572 -50.06 5.60 30.86
CA PHE A 572 -48.87 6.28 30.34
C PHE A 572 -48.00 6.84 31.47
N ASP A 573 -46.72 6.90 31.22
CA ASP A 573 -45.79 7.67 32.03
C ASP A 573 -46.21 9.15 32.03
N PRO A 574 -46.44 9.77 33.21
CA PRO A 574 -46.94 11.14 33.28
C PRO A 574 -45.96 12.16 32.66
N ALA A 575 -44.64 11.93 32.77
CA ALA A 575 -43.65 12.80 32.17
C ALA A 575 -43.68 12.72 30.62
N LEU A 576 -43.79 11.53 30.08
CA LEU A 576 -43.91 11.33 28.61
C LEU A 576 -45.24 11.88 28.09
N ALA A 577 -46.33 11.68 28.80
CA ALA A 577 -47.65 12.21 28.45
C ALA A 577 -47.65 13.75 28.37
N GLU A 578 -46.97 14.41 29.30
CA GLU A 578 -46.83 15.87 29.30
C GLU A 578 -46.00 16.37 28.08
N ILE A 579 -44.89 15.71 27.80
CA ILE A 579 -44.08 16.03 26.62
C ILE A 579 -44.87 15.82 25.31
N PHE A 580 -45.59 14.71 25.23
CA PHE A 580 -46.40 14.38 24.05
C PHE A 580 -47.53 15.40 23.83
N VAL A 581 -48.19 15.85 24.88
CA VAL A 581 -49.22 16.88 24.79
C VAL A 581 -48.63 18.22 24.33
N ARG A 582 -47.44 18.59 24.80
CA ARG A 582 -46.75 19.80 24.28
C ARG A 582 -46.48 19.69 22.77
N LEU A 583 -46.10 18.52 22.27
CA LEU A 583 -45.88 18.27 20.84
C LEU A 583 -47.19 18.38 20.04
N LEU A 584 -48.31 17.87 20.59
CA LEU A 584 -49.65 18.05 20.02
C LEU A 584 -50.06 19.52 19.96
N ASP A 585 -49.89 20.26 21.06
CA ASP A 585 -50.25 21.67 21.16
C ASP A 585 -49.45 22.57 20.19
N ARG A 586 -48.20 22.18 19.88
CA ARG A 586 -47.38 22.85 18.87
C ARG A 586 -47.70 22.42 17.41
N GLY A 587 -48.48 21.36 17.25
CA GLY A 587 -48.81 20.80 15.94
C GLY A 587 -47.65 20.00 15.29
N ASP A 588 -46.67 19.57 16.09
CA ASP A 588 -45.52 18.76 15.63
C ASP A 588 -45.95 17.29 15.44
N MET A 589 -46.96 16.82 16.17
CA MET A 589 -47.61 15.52 15.98
C MET A 589 -48.77 15.65 14.98
N LYS A 590 -48.48 15.60 13.71
CA LYS A 590 -49.57 15.51 12.69
C LYS A 590 -49.76 14.06 12.28
N ALA A 591 -51.03 13.61 12.30
CA ALA A 591 -51.36 12.29 11.78
C ALA A 591 -50.82 12.15 10.35
N VAL A 592 -49.90 11.25 10.15
CA VAL A 592 -49.37 10.89 8.83
C VAL A 592 -50.50 10.16 8.09
N ARG A 593 -50.94 10.71 6.96
CA ARG A 593 -52.03 10.17 6.14
C ARG A 593 -51.55 9.08 5.20
#